data_78e6564a1a9931ae8b41dbf7876381f6
#
_entry.id   78e6564a1a9931ae8b41dbf7876381f6
#
_cell.length_a   1.000
_cell.length_b   1.000
_cell.length_c   1.000
_cell.angle_alpha   90.00
_cell.angle_beta   90.00
_cell.angle_gamma   90.00
#
_symmetry.space_group_name_H-M   'P 1'
#
loop_
_entity.id
_entity.type
_entity.pdbx_description
1 polymer ?
#
loop_
_entity_poly.entity_id
_entity_poly.type
_entity_poly.pdbx_seq_one_letter_code
_entity_poly.pdbx_strand_id
1 'polypeptide(L)'
;MKKRLLWCGFAFAVVLLILMISTESNIIQRIPFLDVTTVNDIRCYDKVSIATKSIQDFESETSVDEPTSGRNIFFHETSCFGEEGLMLNARQACAIESAARMNPSMTVYLLFVSKSEFSNSTHEIVRHLLSYPNVRIRHIDPQKYVKNTPLETWYTSGVLKKSHWPSSHMSDMLRYLSLWKYGGIYLDLDVVVTTSFENLTNFAGAEDWDDVAAGVMGFDMSKLGRRMADACVRDFKKNFRGDVWGNNGPGVITRTLQKLCATMYVI
;
A
#
# COMPACT_ATOMS: atom_id res chain seq x y z
N MET A 1 -51.80 -16.23 30.48
CA MET A 1 -50.52 -16.02 31.16
C MET A 1 -49.32 -16.41 30.27
N LYS A 2 -49.28 -17.53 29.55
CA LYS A 2 -48.09 -17.96 28.73
C LYS A 2 -47.64 -16.97 27.62
N LYS A 3 -48.56 -16.29 26.93
CA LYS A 3 -48.18 -15.33 25.87
C LYS A 3 -47.46 -14.07 26.39
N ARG A 4 -47.79 -13.58 27.58
CA ARG A 4 -47.12 -12.42 28.19
C ARG A 4 -45.68 -12.73 28.64
N LEU A 5 -45.45 -13.96 29.14
CA LEU A 5 -44.09 -14.40 29.51
C LEU A 5 -43.16 -14.53 28.29
N LEU A 6 -43.66 -15.00 27.12
CA LEU A 6 -42.87 -15.07 25.87
C LEU A 6 -42.46 -13.69 25.38
N TRP A 7 -43.36 -12.70 25.46
CA TRP A 7 -43.05 -11.31 25.05
C TRP A 7 -42.01 -10.63 25.96
N CYS A 8 -42.10 -10.86 27.29
CA CYS A 8 -41.07 -10.36 28.21
C CYS A 8 -39.72 -11.01 28.00
N GLY A 9 -39.65 -12.31 27.69
CA GLY A 9 -38.40 -13.00 27.37
C GLY A 9 -37.79 -12.50 26.08
N PHE A 10 -38.60 -12.27 25.05
CA PHE A 10 -38.09 -11.73 23.75
C PHE A 10 -37.59 -10.30 23.90
N ALA A 11 -38.32 -9.43 24.62
CA ALA A 11 -37.90 -8.06 24.88
C ALA A 11 -36.57 -8.00 25.68
N PHE A 12 -36.42 -8.89 26.69
CA PHE A 12 -35.18 -8.98 27.47
C PHE A 12 -34.00 -9.48 26.65
N ALA A 13 -34.20 -10.45 25.74
CA ALA A 13 -33.18 -10.94 24.83
C ALA A 13 -32.74 -9.85 23.82
N VAL A 14 -33.67 -9.05 23.30
CA VAL A 14 -33.36 -7.92 22.40
C VAL A 14 -32.56 -6.82 23.12
N VAL A 15 -32.94 -6.49 24.36
CA VAL A 15 -32.21 -5.51 25.19
C VAL A 15 -30.78 -6.00 25.50
N LEU A 16 -30.63 -7.30 25.85
CA LEU A 16 -29.31 -7.90 26.04
C LEU A 16 -28.47 -7.88 24.78
N LEU A 17 -29.04 -8.14 23.60
CA LEU A 17 -28.35 -8.08 22.32
C LEU A 17 -27.87 -6.65 22.00
N ILE A 18 -28.74 -5.65 22.24
CA ILE A 18 -28.40 -4.23 22.07
C ILE A 18 -27.29 -3.82 23.04
N LEU A 19 -27.32 -4.27 24.28
CA LEU A 19 -26.28 -4.01 25.28
C LEU A 19 -24.94 -4.67 24.88
N MET A 20 -24.99 -5.91 24.36
CA MET A 20 -23.78 -6.61 23.86
C MET A 20 -23.16 -5.86 22.67
N ILE A 21 -23.99 -5.45 21.69
CA ILE A 21 -23.51 -4.64 20.54
C ILE A 21 -22.95 -3.29 21.01
N SER A 22 -23.58 -2.65 21.99
CA SER A 22 -23.09 -1.39 22.57
C SER A 22 -21.79 -1.57 23.36
N THR A 23 -21.59 -2.71 24.03
CA THR A 23 -20.34 -3.01 24.73
C THR A 23 -19.22 -3.38 23.75
N GLU A 24 -19.51 -4.08 22.65
CA GLU A 24 -18.53 -4.34 21.62
C GLU A 24 -18.08 -3.03 20.91
N SER A 25 -19.01 -2.10 20.62
CA SER A 25 -18.64 -0.80 20.07
C SER A 25 -17.78 0.03 21.04
N ASN A 26 -17.98 -0.08 22.35
CA ASN A 26 -17.17 0.57 23.36
C ASN A 26 -15.82 -0.15 23.61
N ILE A 27 -15.74 -1.46 23.35
CA ILE A 27 -14.48 -2.23 23.43
C ILE A 27 -13.59 -1.88 22.23
N ILE A 28 -14.16 -1.72 21.02
CA ILE A 28 -13.42 -1.28 19.83
C ILE A 28 -12.84 0.13 20.02
N GLN A 29 -13.55 1.04 20.73
CA GLN A 29 -13.02 2.36 21.10
C GLN A 29 -11.96 2.34 22.22
N ARG A 30 -11.78 1.22 22.93
CA ARG A 30 -10.79 1.08 24.01
C ARG A 30 -9.55 0.29 23.63
N ILE A 31 -9.39 -0.07 22.36
CA ILE A 31 -8.11 -0.56 21.86
C ILE A 31 -7.24 0.68 21.64
N PRO A 32 -6.21 0.96 22.47
CA PRO A 32 -5.40 2.16 22.36
C PRO A 32 -4.50 2.19 21.12
N PHE A 33 -4.79 1.36 20.12
CA PHE A 33 -3.97 1.16 18.92
C PHE A 33 -4.60 1.67 17.62
N LEU A 34 -5.77 2.31 17.67
CA LEU A 34 -6.39 2.90 16.50
C LEU A 34 -6.92 4.30 16.83
N ASP A 35 -6.01 5.23 16.97
CA ASP A 35 -6.34 6.63 16.74
C ASP A 35 -6.51 6.80 15.22
N VAL A 36 -7.75 6.63 14.74
CA VAL A 36 -8.16 6.76 13.32
C VAL A 36 -7.73 8.12 12.75
N THR A 37 -7.46 9.11 13.62
CA THR A 37 -6.99 10.44 13.20
C THR A 37 -5.54 10.42 12.72
N THR A 38 -4.70 9.49 13.19
CA THR A 38 -3.29 9.40 12.79
C THR A 38 -3.11 8.67 11.45
N VAL A 39 -3.99 7.73 11.12
CA VAL A 39 -3.91 6.94 9.87
C VAL A 39 -4.15 7.80 8.62
N ASN A 40 -4.90 8.90 8.75
CA ASN A 40 -5.21 9.80 7.64
C ASN A 40 -4.35 11.07 7.62
N ASP A 41 -3.41 11.21 8.54
CA ASP A 41 -2.50 12.37 8.58
C ASP A 41 -1.39 12.19 7.53
N ILE A 42 -1.28 13.15 6.61
CA ILE A 42 -0.21 13.22 5.60
C ILE A 42 0.69 14.45 5.76
N ARG A 43 0.62 15.14 6.90
CA ARG A 43 1.46 16.33 7.16
C ARG A 43 2.95 16.02 7.16
N CYS A 44 3.33 14.75 7.41
CA CYS A 44 4.73 14.33 7.34
C CYS A 44 5.33 14.42 5.94
N TYR A 45 4.51 14.40 4.87
CA TYR A 45 5.00 14.48 3.49
C TYR A 45 5.56 15.88 3.14
N ASP A 46 5.04 16.90 3.79
CA ASP A 46 5.46 18.30 3.60
C ASP A 46 6.61 18.73 4.54
N LYS A 47 6.99 17.89 5.52
CA LYS A 47 8.09 18.22 6.45
C LYS A 47 9.41 18.27 5.69
N VAL A 48 10.20 19.31 5.94
CA VAL A 48 11.59 19.38 5.45
C VAL A 48 12.39 18.29 6.20
N SER A 49 13.07 17.44 5.46
CA SER A 49 13.94 16.41 6.03
C SER A 49 14.98 17.09 6.94
N ILE A 50 14.92 16.84 8.24
CA ILE A 50 16.09 16.95 9.09
C ILE A 50 16.97 15.79 8.64
N ALA A 51 18.10 16.10 8.03
CA ALA A 51 19.00 15.13 7.41
C ALA A 51 19.30 13.98 8.38
N THR A 52 18.54 12.91 8.26
CA THR A 52 18.83 11.66 8.95
C THR A 52 19.93 10.95 8.16
N LYS A 53 21.11 10.85 8.75
CA LYS A 53 22.28 10.17 8.17
C LYS A 53 22.06 8.67 7.88
N SER A 54 20.90 8.11 8.15
CA SER A 54 20.68 6.66 8.19
C SER A 54 19.88 6.06 7.02
N ILE A 55 19.07 6.85 6.30
CA ILE A 55 18.29 6.36 5.17
C ILE A 55 18.59 7.21 3.94
N GLN A 56 18.98 6.56 2.85
CA GLN A 56 19.24 7.23 1.59
C GLN A 56 17.92 7.53 0.84
N ASP A 57 17.88 8.69 0.19
CA ASP A 57 16.79 9.00 -0.74
C ASP A 57 16.84 8.07 -1.94
N PHE A 58 15.69 7.54 -2.33
CA PHE A 58 15.54 6.60 -3.45
C PHE A 58 15.87 7.26 -4.80
N GLU A 59 15.61 8.55 -4.93
CA GLU A 59 15.84 9.34 -6.14
C GLU A 59 17.17 10.12 -6.10
N SER A 60 18.11 9.74 -5.23
CA SER A 60 19.44 10.36 -5.20
C SER A 60 20.21 9.97 -6.45
N GLU A 61 20.69 10.96 -7.21
CA GLU A 61 21.52 10.77 -8.42
C GLU A 61 22.83 10.00 -8.13
N THR A 62 23.19 9.84 -6.85
CA THR A 62 24.38 9.12 -6.38
C THR A 62 24.08 7.68 -5.94
N SER A 63 22.83 7.21 -6.03
CA SER A 63 22.48 5.86 -5.58
C SER A 63 23.00 4.83 -6.58
N VAL A 64 23.98 4.04 -6.12
CA VAL A 64 24.55 2.89 -6.85
C VAL A 64 23.49 1.77 -7.05
N ASP A 65 22.33 1.91 -6.42
CA ASP A 65 21.26 0.91 -6.33
C ASP A 65 19.99 1.36 -7.08
N GLU A 66 20.10 1.91 -8.28
CA GLU A 66 18.88 2.11 -9.11
C GLU A 66 18.17 0.78 -9.35
N PRO A 67 16.82 0.76 -9.32
CA PRO A 67 16.08 -0.47 -9.55
C PRO A 67 16.43 -1.10 -10.90
N THR A 68 16.89 -2.34 -10.86
CA THR A 68 17.16 -3.11 -12.07
C THR A 68 15.85 -3.37 -12.78
N SER A 69 15.77 -3.06 -14.07
CA SER A 69 14.54 -3.18 -14.84
C SER A 69 13.85 -4.55 -14.66
N GLY A 70 12.65 -4.53 -14.08
CA GLY A 70 11.76 -5.69 -13.98
C GLY A 70 12.09 -6.73 -12.89
N ARG A 71 13.19 -6.60 -12.15
CA ARG A 71 13.61 -7.57 -11.10
C ARG A 71 13.51 -7.01 -9.69
N ASN A 72 12.45 -6.25 -9.42
CA ASN A 72 12.24 -5.59 -8.14
C ASN A 72 10.93 -6.03 -7.50
N ILE A 73 10.90 -6.07 -6.17
CA ILE A 73 9.69 -6.19 -5.36
C ILE A 73 9.58 -4.92 -4.53
N PHE A 74 8.43 -4.26 -4.59
CA PHE A 74 8.19 -3.00 -3.89
C PHE A 74 7.14 -3.16 -2.80
N PHE A 75 7.45 -2.66 -1.62
CA PHE A 75 6.55 -2.38 -0.52
C PHE A 75 6.56 -0.88 -0.23
N HIS A 76 5.40 -0.31 0.09
CA HIS A 76 5.30 1.10 0.45
C HIS A 76 4.73 1.26 1.85
N GLU A 77 5.40 2.09 2.68
CA GLU A 77 4.86 2.55 3.95
C GLU A 77 4.55 4.05 3.85
N THR A 78 3.26 4.38 3.86
CA THR A 78 2.75 5.72 3.60
C THR A 78 2.18 6.42 4.82
N SER A 79 2.23 5.80 5.99
CA SER A 79 1.70 6.37 7.23
C SER A 79 2.60 7.47 7.80
N CYS A 80 1.96 8.43 8.49
CA CYS A 80 2.63 9.44 9.30
C CYS A 80 2.45 9.09 10.78
N PHE A 81 3.50 8.66 11.44
CA PHE A 81 3.47 8.14 12.82
C PHE A 81 3.78 9.24 13.86
N GLY A 82 3.10 10.37 13.85
CA GLY A 82 3.18 11.38 14.90
C GLY A 82 4.59 11.68 15.43
N GLU A 83 4.72 11.82 16.77
CA GLU A 83 5.99 12.12 17.46
C GLU A 83 6.84 10.87 17.76
N GLU A 84 6.26 9.67 17.71
CA GLU A 84 6.96 8.43 18.02
C GLU A 84 7.94 7.98 16.94
N GLY A 85 7.94 8.67 15.81
CA GLY A 85 8.75 8.32 14.66
C GLY A 85 8.12 7.23 13.82
N LEU A 86 8.83 6.81 12.79
CA LEU A 86 8.40 5.84 11.81
C LEU A 86 8.38 4.44 12.44
N MET A 87 7.24 3.74 12.36
CA MET A 87 7.05 2.43 12.97
C MET A 87 6.92 1.36 11.89
N LEU A 88 7.58 0.23 12.11
CA LEU A 88 7.42 -1.00 11.36
C LEU A 88 7.11 -2.12 12.35
N ASN A 89 6.00 -2.81 12.19
CA ASN A 89 5.61 -3.90 13.07
C ASN A 89 6.12 -5.27 12.57
N ALA A 90 6.05 -6.29 13.42
CA ALA A 90 6.55 -7.63 13.11
C ALA A 90 5.83 -8.28 11.91
N ARG A 91 4.56 -7.99 11.66
CA ARG A 91 3.82 -8.52 10.50
C ARG A 91 4.35 -7.92 9.19
N GLN A 92 4.54 -6.60 9.16
CA GLN A 92 5.13 -5.90 8.02
C GLN A 92 6.58 -6.38 7.76
N ALA A 93 7.35 -6.58 8.82
CA ALA A 93 8.70 -7.15 8.71
C ALA A 93 8.68 -8.57 8.12
N CYS A 94 7.75 -9.43 8.57
CA CYS A 94 7.55 -10.77 8.03
C CYS A 94 7.20 -10.76 6.54
N ALA A 95 6.38 -9.82 6.08
CA ALA A 95 6.06 -9.66 4.66
C ALA A 95 7.33 -9.41 3.83
N ILE A 96 8.15 -8.44 4.25
CA ILE A 96 9.39 -8.06 3.56
C ILE A 96 10.40 -9.22 3.60
N GLU A 97 10.60 -9.82 4.79
CA GLU A 97 11.53 -10.95 4.97
C GLU A 97 11.14 -12.14 4.11
N SER A 98 9.85 -12.51 4.08
CA SER A 98 9.36 -13.62 3.27
C SER A 98 9.60 -13.38 1.78
N ALA A 99 9.39 -12.16 1.29
CA ALA A 99 9.66 -11.79 -0.09
C ALA A 99 11.16 -11.90 -0.42
N ALA A 100 12.03 -11.42 0.47
CA ALA A 100 13.47 -11.48 0.30
C ALA A 100 14.02 -12.92 0.28
N ARG A 101 13.51 -13.78 1.15
CA ARG A 101 13.92 -15.20 1.25
C ARG A 101 13.45 -16.02 0.06
N MET A 102 12.22 -15.80 -0.38
CA MET A 102 11.64 -16.56 -1.49
C MET A 102 12.16 -16.10 -2.86
N ASN A 103 12.72 -14.89 -2.97
CA ASN A 103 13.18 -14.32 -4.22
C ASN A 103 14.61 -13.76 -4.11
N PRO A 104 15.62 -14.59 -3.88
CA PRO A 104 17.00 -14.13 -3.60
C PRO A 104 17.66 -13.42 -4.78
N SER A 105 17.17 -13.62 -6.00
CA SER A 105 17.67 -12.97 -7.22
C SER A 105 16.98 -11.63 -7.53
N MET A 106 15.97 -11.24 -6.74
CA MET A 106 15.23 -9.98 -6.90
C MET A 106 15.61 -9.01 -5.78
N THR A 107 15.64 -7.71 -6.08
CA THR A 107 15.84 -6.69 -5.06
C THR A 107 14.49 -6.33 -4.42
N VAL A 108 14.42 -6.37 -3.10
CA VAL A 108 13.23 -6.05 -2.32
C VAL A 108 13.38 -4.65 -1.73
N TYR A 109 12.54 -3.73 -2.16
CA TYR A 109 12.51 -2.36 -1.70
C TYR A 109 11.38 -2.13 -0.69
N LEU A 110 11.73 -1.61 0.48
CA LEU A 110 10.78 -0.96 1.38
C LEU A 110 10.93 0.55 1.24
N LEU A 111 9.91 1.21 0.72
CA LEU A 111 9.90 2.62 0.41
C LEU A 111 9.02 3.39 1.40
N PHE A 112 9.61 4.31 2.14
CA PHE A 112 8.92 5.18 3.10
C PHE A 112 8.65 6.56 2.50
N VAL A 113 7.47 7.09 2.79
CA VAL A 113 7.09 8.46 2.43
C VAL A 113 7.30 9.44 3.59
N SER A 114 7.17 8.97 4.84
CA SER A 114 7.43 9.81 6.02
C SER A 114 8.91 10.14 6.15
N LYS A 115 9.21 11.42 6.43
CA LYS A 115 10.57 11.94 6.69
C LYS A 115 10.97 11.83 8.17
N SER A 116 10.19 11.13 8.98
CA SER A 116 10.48 10.90 10.39
C SER A 116 11.60 9.88 10.58
N GLU A 117 12.33 9.97 11.67
CA GLU A 117 13.26 8.92 12.08
C GLU A 117 12.52 7.64 12.47
N PHE A 118 13.20 6.51 12.47
CA PHE A 118 12.64 5.27 12.99
C PHE A 118 12.47 5.34 14.51
N SER A 119 11.39 4.78 15.02
CA SER A 119 11.25 4.51 16.45
C SER A 119 12.32 3.51 16.94
N ASN A 120 12.61 3.51 18.23
CA ASN A 120 13.61 2.59 18.79
C ASN A 120 13.28 1.12 18.52
N SER A 121 12.00 0.72 18.58
CA SER A 121 11.56 -0.64 18.28
C SER A 121 11.74 -0.98 16.80
N THR A 122 11.56 -0.03 15.91
CA THR A 122 11.72 -0.20 14.47
C THR A 122 13.20 -0.36 14.08
N HIS A 123 14.13 0.26 14.79
CA HIS A 123 15.56 0.12 14.52
C HIS A 123 16.04 -1.34 14.56
N GLU A 124 15.57 -2.15 15.51
CA GLU A 124 15.93 -3.58 15.59
C GLU A 124 15.39 -4.35 14.37
N ILE A 125 14.14 -4.10 14.00
CA ILE A 125 13.50 -4.71 12.84
C ILE A 125 14.25 -4.34 11.55
N VAL A 126 14.55 -3.06 11.36
CA VAL A 126 15.30 -2.56 10.20
C VAL A 126 16.68 -3.20 10.11
N ARG A 127 17.40 -3.31 11.24
CA ARG A 127 18.72 -3.98 11.28
C ARG A 127 18.60 -5.44 10.85
N HIS A 128 17.57 -6.15 11.33
CA HIS A 128 17.32 -7.52 10.93
C HIS A 128 17.03 -7.62 9.42
N LEU A 129 16.14 -6.79 8.89
CA LEU A 129 15.81 -6.80 7.46
C LEU A 129 17.02 -6.47 6.57
N LEU A 130 17.87 -5.53 6.98
CA LEU A 130 19.09 -5.17 6.25
C LEU A 130 20.19 -6.25 6.30
N SER A 131 20.03 -7.31 7.12
CA SER A 131 20.91 -8.47 7.04
C SER A 131 20.70 -9.33 5.79
N TYR A 132 19.55 -9.17 5.12
CA TYR A 132 19.29 -9.79 3.82
C TYR A 132 19.96 -8.98 2.69
N PRO A 133 20.87 -9.58 1.91
CA PRO A 133 21.68 -8.84 0.93
C PRO A 133 20.85 -8.20 -0.20
N ASN A 134 19.65 -8.71 -0.42
CA ASN A 134 18.72 -8.23 -1.44
C ASN A 134 17.65 -7.26 -0.91
N VAL A 135 17.68 -6.86 0.37
CA VAL A 135 16.74 -5.87 0.93
C VAL A 135 17.34 -4.47 0.85
N ARG A 136 16.53 -3.52 0.43
CA ARG A 136 16.85 -2.08 0.38
C ARG A 136 15.73 -1.29 1.05
N ILE A 137 16.09 -0.43 2.00
CA ILE A 137 15.16 0.46 2.71
C ILE A 137 15.51 1.87 2.28
N ARG A 138 14.53 2.59 1.70
CA ARG A 138 14.76 3.91 1.10
C ARG A 138 13.60 4.85 1.42
N HIS A 139 13.91 6.14 1.48
CA HIS A 139 12.93 7.20 1.56
C HIS A 139 12.59 7.70 0.14
N ILE A 140 11.31 7.96 -0.13
CA ILE A 140 10.86 8.63 -1.35
C ILE A 140 10.23 9.99 -1.03
N ASP A 141 10.61 11.01 -1.79
CA ASP A 141 9.93 12.29 -1.79
C ASP A 141 8.82 12.26 -2.85
N PRO A 142 7.54 12.30 -2.46
CA PRO A 142 6.44 12.16 -3.42
C PRO A 142 6.48 13.19 -4.54
N GLN A 143 6.92 14.43 -4.27
CA GLN A 143 6.99 15.48 -5.30
C GLN A 143 8.07 15.16 -6.35
N LYS A 144 9.22 14.66 -5.91
CA LYS A 144 10.29 14.21 -6.83
C LYS A 144 9.86 12.93 -7.56
N TYR A 145 9.19 12.02 -6.84
CA TYR A 145 8.79 10.72 -7.39
C TYR A 145 7.77 10.83 -8.53
N VAL A 146 6.84 11.79 -8.45
CA VAL A 146 5.85 12.03 -9.52
C VAL A 146 6.40 12.89 -10.66
N LYS A 147 7.55 13.54 -10.51
CA LYS A 147 8.12 14.44 -11.52
C LYS A 147 8.36 13.70 -12.84
N ASN A 148 8.03 14.33 -13.95
CA ASN A 148 8.13 13.76 -15.30
C ASN A 148 7.29 12.49 -15.52
N THR A 149 6.21 12.30 -14.74
CA THR A 149 5.27 11.18 -14.89
C THR A 149 3.87 11.68 -15.26
N PRO A 150 2.98 10.79 -15.73
CA PRO A 150 1.58 11.17 -16.00
C PRO A 150 0.84 11.72 -14.78
N LEU A 151 1.30 11.44 -13.55
CA LEU A 151 0.66 11.84 -12.28
C LEU A 151 1.17 13.17 -11.72
N GLU A 152 2.21 13.78 -12.28
CA GLU A 152 2.79 15.01 -11.75
C GLU A 152 1.75 16.13 -11.56
N THR A 153 1.00 16.46 -12.60
CA THR A 153 -0.05 17.50 -12.53
C THR A 153 -1.20 17.13 -11.60
N TRP A 154 -1.53 15.84 -11.51
CA TRP A 154 -2.55 15.34 -10.59
C TRP A 154 -2.11 15.51 -9.14
N TYR A 155 -0.89 15.12 -8.81
CA TYR A 155 -0.35 15.21 -7.45
C TYR A 155 -0.18 16.67 -7.00
N THR A 156 0.42 17.51 -7.85
CA THR A 156 0.68 18.93 -7.55
C THR A 156 -0.59 19.76 -7.45
N SER A 157 -1.72 19.30 -8.02
CA SER A 157 -3.04 19.96 -7.84
C SER A 157 -3.59 19.85 -6.42
N GLY A 158 -2.98 19.03 -5.54
CA GLY A 158 -3.39 18.86 -4.16
C GLY A 158 -4.68 18.03 -3.97
N VAL A 159 -5.11 17.30 -5.01
CA VAL A 159 -6.35 16.49 -4.96
C VAL A 159 -6.27 15.41 -3.90
N LEU A 160 -5.08 14.83 -3.65
CA LEU A 160 -4.85 13.84 -2.61
C LEU A 160 -5.15 14.37 -1.20
N LYS A 161 -4.80 15.64 -0.91
CA LYS A 161 -5.04 16.28 0.40
C LYS A 161 -6.53 16.46 0.71
N LYS A 162 -7.40 16.37 -0.30
CA LYS A 162 -8.86 16.45 -0.17
C LYS A 162 -9.53 15.07 -0.05
N SER A 163 -8.76 14.01 -0.09
CA SER A 163 -9.27 12.65 0.05
C SER A 163 -9.71 12.37 1.50
N HIS A 164 -10.69 11.48 1.66
CA HIS A 164 -11.06 10.95 2.98
C HIS A 164 -10.00 9.97 3.53
N TRP A 165 -9.17 9.36 2.67
CA TRP A 165 -8.11 8.42 3.02
C TRP A 165 -6.79 8.75 2.30
N PRO A 166 -6.19 9.92 2.58
CA PRO A 166 -5.06 10.39 1.79
C PRO A 166 -3.83 9.50 1.88
N SER A 167 -3.56 8.86 3.03
CA SER A 167 -2.45 7.91 3.19
C SER A 167 -2.67 6.62 2.39
N SER A 168 -3.88 6.02 2.46
CA SER A 168 -4.21 4.83 1.67
C SER A 168 -4.16 5.12 0.17
N HIS A 169 -4.73 6.26 -0.26
CA HIS A 169 -4.70 6.67 -1.68
C HIS A 169 -3.30 7.08 -2.15
N MET A 170 -2.40 7.48 -1.24
CA MET A 170 -0.98 7.62 -1.54
C MET A 170 -0.36 6.26 -1.88
N SER A 171 -0.65 5.23 -1.09
CA SER A 171 -0.21 3.86 -1.38
C SER A 171 -0.74 3.38 -2.74
N ASP A 172 -2.03 3.64 -3.03
CA ASP A 172 -2.63 3.32 -4.33
C ASP A 172 -1.93 4.03 -5.51
N MET A 173 -1.58 5.29 -5.35
CA MET A 173 -0.82 6.03 -6.35
C MET A 173 0.57 5.42 -6.55
N LEU A 174 1.29 5.17 -5.47
CA LEU A 174 2.67 4.72 -5.51
C LEU A 174 2.82 3.32 -6.08
N ARG A 175 1.90 2.37 -5.79
CA ARG A 175 1.96 1.00 -6.34
C ARG A 175 1.95 1.00 -7.87
N TYR A 176 1.05 1.75 -8.47
CA TYR A 176 0.98 1.85 -9.93
C TYR A 176 2.15 2.63 -10.50
N LEU A 177 2.58 3.71 -9.83
CA LEU A 177 3.67 4.54 -10.32
C LEU A 177 5.02 3.82 -10.25
N SER A 178 5.29 3.03 -9.21
CA SER A 178 6.51 2.22 -9.09
C SER A 178 6.59 1.17 -10.20
N LEU A 179 5.49 0.47 -10.48
CA LEU A 179 5.43 -0.49 -11.57
C LEU A 179 5.55 0.19 -12.95
N TRP A 180 5.01 1.40 -13.12
CA TRP A 180 5.15 2.19 -14.35
C TRP A 180 6.59 2.62 -14.58
N LYS A 181 7.30 3.07 -13.53
CA LYS A 181 8.69 3.56 -13.62
C LYS A 181 9.68 2.42 -13.83
N TYR A 182 9.57 1.35 -13.06
CA TYR A 182 10.64 0.35 -12.92
C TYR A 182 10.22 -1.05 -13.34
N GLY A 183 8.93 -1.32 -13.50
CA GLY A 183 8.43 -2.69 -13.60
C GLY A 183 8.68 -3.48 -12.33
N GLY A 184 8.44 -4.78 -12.38
CA GLY A 184 8.62 -5.67 -11.22
C GLY A 184 7.30 -6.01 -10.54
N ILE A 185 7.33 -6.19 -9.22
CA ILE A 185 6.21 -6.68 -8.42
C ILE A 185 5.93 -5.68 -7.30
N TYR A 186 4.66 -5.41 -7.06
CA TYR A 186 4.17 -4.70 -5.88
C TYR A 186 3.47 -5.67 -4.93
N LEU A 187 3.76 -5.55 -3.64
CA LEU A 187 3.11 -6.29 -2.56
C LEU A 187 2.69 -5.33 -1.45
N ASP A 188 1.48 -5.54 -0.91
CA ASP A 188 1.06 -4.88 0.33
C ASP A 188 1.84 -5.43 1.54
N LEU A 189 2.04 -4.62 2.56
CA LEU A 189 2.82 -4.96 3.77
C LEU A 189 2.17 -6.01 4.69
N ASP A 190 1.04 -6.58 4.30
CA ASP A 190 0.37 -7.70 4.96
C ASP A 190 0.41 -9.00 4.14
N VAL A 191 1.12 -9.01 3.01
CA VAL A 191 1.30 -10.17 2.13
C VAL A 191 2.53 -10.97 2.54
N VAL A 192 2.34 -12.25 2.88
CA VAL A 192 3.43 -13.20 3.17
C VAL A 192 3.70 -14.05 1.94
N VAL A 193 4.94 -14.02 1.45
CA VAL A 193 5.37 -14.76 0.25
C VAL A 193 5.80 -16.17 0.64
N THR A 194 5.12 -17.18 0.13
CA THR A 194 5.40 -18.59 0.42
C THR A 194 6.09 -19.35 -0.72
N THR A 195 6.15 -18.72 -1.91
CA THR A 195 6.81 -19.30 -3.10
C THR A 195 7.44 -18.19 -3.94
N SER A 196 8.42 -18.55 -4.78
CA SER A 196 9.14 -17.60 -5.64
C SER A 196 8.25 -17.03 -6.75
N PHE A 197 8.46 -15.75 -7.05
CA PHE A 197 7.87 -15.03 -8.18
C PHE A 197 8.76 -15.04 -9.44
N GLU A 198 9.94 -15.67 -9.41
CA GLU A 198 10.94 -15.54 -10.48
C GLU A 198 10.44 -15.93 -11.87
N ASN A 199 9.45 -16.82 -11.93
CA ASN A 199 8.84 -17.29 -13.18
C ASN A 199 7.51 -16.62 -13.51
N LEU A 200 7.08 -15.63 -12.73
CA LEU A 200 5.83 -14.91 -12.95
C LEU A 200 6.09 -13.59 -13.66
N THR A 201 5.33 -13.33 -14.71
CA THR A 201 5.34 -12.06 -15.43
C THR A 201 3.92 -11.62 -15.74
N ASN A 202 3.65 -10.31 -15.55
CA ASN A 202 2.36 -9.68 -15.89
C ASN A 202 1.16 -10.40 -15.26
N PHE A 203 1.07 -10.34 -13.94
CA PHE A 203 0.03 -10.98 -13.14
C PHE A 203 -0.62 -9.99 -12.16
N ALA A 204 -1.83 -10.32 -11.71
CA ALA A 204 -2.51 -9.71 -10.59
C ALA A 204 -3.34 -10.77 -9.86
N GLY A 205 -3.49 -10.62 -8.54
CA GLY A 205 -4.28 -11.52 -7.71
C GLY A 205 -5.78 -11.30 -7.95
N ALA A 206 -6.52 -12.32 -8.36
CA ALA A 206 -7.98 -12.25 -8.36
C ALA A 206 -8.50 -12.32 -6.92
N GLU A 207 -9.42 -11.45 -6.56
CA GLU A 207 -10.11 -11.45 -5.27
C GLU A 207 -11.38 -12.29 -5.36
N ASP A 208 -12.10 -12.13 -6.45
CA ASP A 208 -13.24 -12.97 -6.84
C ASP A 208 -13.38 -13.02 -8.38
N TRP A 209 -14.58 -13.35 -8.88
CA TRP A 209 -14.86 -13.46 -10.31
C TRP A 209 -14.85 -12.14 -11.07
N ASP A 210 -15.17 -11.05 -10.41
CA ASP A 210 -15.36 -9.74 -11.01
C ASP A 210 -14.31 -8.72 -10.57
N ASP A 211 -13.61 -8.97 -9.44
CA ASP A 211 -12.69 -8.04 -8.82
C ASP A 211 -11.25 -8.59 -8.71
N VAL A 212 -10.30 -7.69 -8.90
CA VAL A 212 -8.86 -7.95 -8.83
C VAL A 212 -8.24 -7.16 -7.69
N ALA A 213 -7.54 -7.86 -6.80
CA ALA A 213 -6.83 -7.23 -5.70
C ALA A 213 -5.64 -6.41 -6.21
N ALA A 214 -5.44 -5.23 -5.62
CA ALA A 214 -4.30 -4.38 -5.94
C ALA A 214 -3.08 -4.64 -5.02
N GLY A 215 -3.23 -5.55 -4.05
CA GLY A 215 -2.19 -5.85 -3.05
C GLY A 215 -1.11 -6.82 -3.53
N VAL A 216 -1.33 -7.51 -4.65
CA VAL A 216 -0.36 -8.43 -5.27
C VAL A 216 -0.46 -8.30 -6.78
N MET A 217 0.53 -7.66 -7.41
CA MET A 217 0.57 -7.53 -8.87
C MET A 217 1.99 -7.34 -9.38
N GLY A 218 2.24 -7.79 -10.60
CA GLY A 218 3.53 -7.65 -11.26
C GLY A 218 3.37 -7.27 -12.73
N PHE A 219 4.17 -6.30 -13.17
CA PHE A 219 4.26 -5.88 -14.57
C PHE A 219 5.73 -5.82 -14.96
N ASP A 220 6.11 -6.57 -15.97
CA ASP A 220 7.47 -6.54 -16.50
C ASP A 220 7.71 -5.31 -17.41
N MET A 221 8.92 -5.18 -17.90
CA MET A 221 9.28 -4.08 -18.81
C MET A 221 9.06 -4.41 -20.29
N SER A 222 8.38 -5.53 -20.62
CA SER A 222 7.95 -5.86 -21.95
C SER A 222 6.91 -4.85 -22.48
N LYS A 223 6.62 -4.92 -23.77
CA LYS A 223 5.57 -4.08 -24.37
C LYS A 223 4.21 -4.27 -23.69
N LEU A 224 3.89 -5.50 -23.26
CA LEU A 224 2.63 -5.81 -22.57
C LEU A 224 2.63 -5.20 -21.15
N GLY A 225 3.65 -5.49 -20.33
CA GLY A 225 3.72 -5.00 -18.96
C GLY A 225 3.73 -3.46 -18.90
N ARG A 226 4.50 -2.81 -19.77
CA ARG A 226 4.49 -1.34 -19.88
C ARG A 226 3.11 -0.78 -20.26
N ARG A 227 2.39 -1.45 -21.17
CA ARG A 227 1.04 -1.04 -21.55
C ARG A 227 0.06 -1.19 -20.41
N MET A 228 0.17 -2.26 -19.62
CA MET A 228 -0.67 -2.49 -18.43
C MET A 228 -0.40 -1.43 -17.36
N ALA A 229 0.86 -1.18 -17.04
CA ALA A 229 1.26 -0.15 -16.07
C ALA A 229 0.80 1.25 -16.49
N ASP A 230 0.98 1.63 -17.76
CA ASP A 230 0.54 2.94 -18.28
C ASP A 230 -0.99 3.06 -18.26
N ALA A 231 -1.72 1.99 -18.57
CA ALA A 231 -3.18 1.98 -18.51
C ALA A 231 -3.69 2.16 -17.07
N CYS A 232 -3.05 1.51 -16.08
CA CYS A 232 -3.38 1.69 -14.66
C CYS A 232 -3.12 3.13 -14.19
N VAL A 233 -1.96 3.70 -14.49
CA VAL A 233 -1.62 5.08 -14.12
C VAL A 233 -2.58 6.10 -14.74
N ARG A 234 -2.98 5.90 -16.00
CA ARG A 234 -3.97 6.78 -16.66
C ARG A 234 -5.38 6.60 -16.12
N ASP A 235 -5.79 5.36 -15.80
CA ASP A 235 -7.09 5.10 -15.18
C ASP A 235 -7.16 5.72 -13.79
N PHE A 236 -6.09 5.56 -12.98
CA PHE A 236 -5.97 6.21 -11.67
C PHE A 236 -6.16 7.72 -11.78
N LYS A 237 -5.40 8.39 -12.67
CA LYS A 237 -5.51 9.85 -12.87
C LYS A 237 -6.90 10.29 -13.28
N LYS A 238 -7.51 9.56 -14.22
CA LYS A 238 -8.81 9.94 -14.83
C LYS A 238 -9.98 9.69 -13.89
N ASN A 239 -9.94 8.59 -13.14
CA ASN A 239 -11.09 8.08 -12.39
C ASN A 239 -10.88 8.15 -10.88
N PHE A 240 -9.91 8.94 -10.39
CA PHE A 240 -9.65 9.11 -8.97
C PHE A 240 -10.89 9.57 -8.21
N ARG A 241 -11.20 8.88 -7.11
CA ARG A 241 -12.28 9.18 -6.18
C ARG A 241 -11.69 9.27 -4.77
N GLY A 242 -11.64 10.49 -4.21
CA GLY A 242 -11.18 10.70 -2.83
C GLY A 242 -12.20 10.28 -1.76
N ASP A 243 -13.43 10.03 -2.18
CA ASP A 243 -14.59 9.69 -1.35
C ASP A 243 -14.99 8.21 -1.43
N VAL A 244 -14.25 7.37 -2.17
CA VAL A 244 -14.49 5.93 -2.31
C VAL A 244 -13.20 5.16 -2.10
N TRP A 245 -13.10 4.42 -0.99
CA TRP A 245 -11.87 3.79 -0.55
C TRP A 245 -11.29 2.79 -1.57
N GLY A 246 -12.05 1.85 -2.07
CA GLY A 246 -11.58 0.80 -3.00
C GLY A 246 -11.44 1.23 -4.46
N ASN A 247 -11.86 2.46 -4.82
CA ASN A 247 -11.89 2.89 -6.23
C ASN A 247 -10.50 3.05 -6.85
N ASN A 248 -9.51 3.48 -6.04
CA ASN A 248 -8.21 3.94 -6.52
C ASN A 248 -7.13 2.84 -6.49
N GLY A 249 -7.35 1.79 -5.69
CA GLY A 249 -6.54 0.57 -5.66
C GLY A 249 -7.18 -0.52 -6.53
N PRO A 250 -7.95 -1.45 -5.93
CA PRO A 250 -8.54 -2.60 -6.66
C PRO A 250 -9.42 -2.16 -7.84
N GLY A 251 -10.16 -1.07 -7.72
CA GLY A 251 -10.98 -0.57 -8.83
C GLY A 251 -10.17 -0.16 -10.07
N VAL A 252 -8.95 0.34 -9.94
CA VAL A 252 -8.09 0.69 -11.09
C VAL A 252 -7.67 -0.55 -11.85
N ILE A 253 -7.11 -1.56 -11.16
CA ILE A 253 -6.62 -2.76 -11.82
C ILE A 253 -7.77 -3.55 -12.44
N THR A 254 -8.91 -3.69 -11.75
CA THR A 254 -10.12 -4.34 -12.25
C THR A 254 -10.59 -3.70 -13.55
N ARG A 255 -10.86 -2.38 -13.55
CA ARG A 255 -11.28 -1.64 -14.76
C ARG A 255 -10.27 -1.73 -15.90
N THR A 256 -8.98 -1.72 -15.57
CA THR A 256 -7.90 -1.78 -16.58
C THR A 256 -7.88 -3.15 -17.26
N LEU A 257 -7.93 -4.24 -16.49
CA LEU A 257 -7.94 -5.60 -17.04
C LEU A 257 -9.22 -5.87 -17.83
N GLN A 258 -10.38 -5.47 -17.34
CA GLN A 258 -11.65 -5.60 -18.08
C GLN A 258 -11.58 -4.93 -19.45
N LYS A 259 -11.04 -3.70 -19.55
CA LYS A 259 -10.86 -2.98 -20.82
C LYS A 259 -9.87 -3.68 -21.76
N LEU A 260 -8.73 -4.15 -21.21
CA LEU A 260 -7.70 -4.82 -22.01
C LEU A 260 -8.20 -6.17 -22.54
N CYS A 261 -8.87 -6.97 -21.70
CA CYS A 261 -9.46 -8.25 -22.11
C CYS A 261 -10.56 -8.05 -23.17
N ALA A 262 -11.46 -7.07 -22.99
CA ALA A 262 -12.49 -6.78 -23.97
C ALA A 262 -11.93 -6.44 -25.37
N THR A 263 -10.76 -5.76 -25.41
CA THR A 263 -10.11 -5.43 -26.71
C THR A 263 -9.38 -6.60 -27.35
N MET A 264 -9.04 -7.65 -26.58
CA MET A 264 -8.36 -8.86 -27.11
C MET A 264 -9.33 -9.87 -27.75
N TYR A 265 -10.63 -9.81 -27.42
CA TYR A 265 -11.66 -10.68 -28.00
C TYR A 265 -12.31 -10.13 -29.28
N VAL A 266 -11.85 -8.99 -29.79
CA VAL A 266 -12.39 -8.32 -31.00
C VAL A 266 -11.46 -8.53 -32.23
N ILE A 267 -10.63 -9.57 -32.21
CA ILE A 267 -9.79 -9.92 -33.37
C ILE A 267 -10.27 -11.22 -33.98
#